data_1737d497a6d1aedae0d8689ca7e76333
#
_entry.id   1737d497a6d1aedae0d8689ca7e76333
#
_cell.length_a   1.000
_cell.length_b   1.000
_cell.length_c   1.000
_cell.angle_alpha   90.00
_cell.angle_beta   90.00
_cell.angle_gamma   90.00
#
_symmetry.space_group_name_H-M   'P 1'
#
loop_
_entity.id
_entity.type
_entity.pdbx_description
1 polymer ?
#
loop_
_entity_poly.entity_id
_entity_poly.type
_entity_poly.pdbx_seq_one_letter_code
_entity_poly.pdbx_strand_id
1 'polypeptide(L)'
;MLNSERLAIIEKDIKYTEYGIAGEKNIEFELKNSHMPLYVLHDIYLKWEELSAQIDYLVFTPKICFIIECKNLYGNIEINNGEFIRTIEYNGKKKKEGIYSPVTQNERHLELIKSMILSNQKSIISRKLAEKSFGEMFVPVVVLANPKTVINNRFAKMKIKEKVIRADKLIQYIKDTYNKSNSPVYSDSDTKKWAESFLQKNCENDVDYTTKYDKYFNKEKSDENNINFNILFNELKSYRLKMSRHENIKPYYIYNDKQITELINKNPKNLNKLKQVSGFGEKKTEKYGVDILNILSKQS
;
A
#
# COMPACT_ATOMS: atom_id res chain seq x y z
N MET A 1 -6.67 13.40 24.38
CA MET A 1 -6.66 11.92 24.56
C MET A 1 -7.40 11.25 23.41
N LEU A 2 -6.91 10.16 22.86
CA LEU A 2 -7.66 9.38 21.86
C LEU A 2 -8.96 8.88 22.50
N ASN A 3 -10.08 9.01 21.77
CA ASN A 3 -11.32 8.41 22.24
C ASN A 3 -11.25 6.86 22.13
N SER A 4 -12.12 6.15 22.84
CA SER A 4 -12.10 4.68 22.93
C SER A 4 -12.24 3.98 21.56
N GLU A 5 -12.98 4.56 20.61
CA GLU A 5 -13.16 4.01 19.27
C GLU A 5 -11.88 4.08 18.43
N ARG A 6 -11.14 5.20 18.49
CA ARG A 6 -9.88 5.37 17.77
C ARG A 6 -8.80 4.46 18.32
N LEU A 7 -8.75 4.31 19.66
CA LEU A 7 -7.84 3.39 20.32
C LEU A 7 -8.10 1.96 19.86
N ALA A 8 -9.37 1.53 19.83
CA ALA A 8 -9.76 0.20 19.37
C ALA A 8 -9.35 -0.08 17.91
N ILE A 9 -9.35 0.93 17.03
CA ILE A 9 -8.87 0.77 15.63
C ILE A 9 -7.37 0.52 15.62
N ILE A 10 -6.59 1.30 16.38
CA ILE A 10 -5.13 1.13 16.45
C ILE A 10 -4.76 -0.23 17.05
N GLU A 11 -5.39 -0.61 18.15
CA GLU A 11 -5.19 -1.92 18.78
C GLU A 11 -5.52 -3.10 17.85
N LYS A 12 -6.56 -2.95 17.04
CA LYS A 12 -6.92 -3.94 16.02
C LYS A 12 -5.85 -4.06 14.93
N ASP A 13 -5.30 -2.93 14.47
CA ASP A 13 -4.24 -2.93 13.46
C ASP A 13 -2.93 -3.53 14.02
N ILE A 14 -2.60 -3.26 15.29
CA ILE A 14 -1.47 -3.90 15.99
C ILE A 14 -1.64 -5.42 15.98
N LYS A 15 -2.81 -5.92 16.37
CA LYS A 15 -3.10 -7.36 16.37
C LYS A 15 -2.99 -7.98 14.98
N TYR A 16 -3.39 -7.27 13.94
CA TYR A 16 -3.24 -7.77 12.56
C TYR A 16 -1.77 -7.87 12.15
N THR A 17 -0.95 -6.90 12.57
CA THR A 17 0.51 -6.96 12.34
C THR A 17 1.14 -8.13 13.10
N GLU A 18 0.79 -8.33 14.37
CA GLU A 18 1.24 -9.47 15.16
C GLU A 18 0.85 -10.81 14.52
N TYR A 19 -0.36 -10.91 13.98
CA TYR A 19 -0.78 -12.10 13.24
C TYR A 19 0.02 -12.29 11.95
N GLY A 20 0.37 -11.23 11.24
CA GLY A 20 1.27 -11.28 10.08
C GLY A 20 2.61 -11.90 10.47
N ILE A 21 3.27 -11.32 11.47
CA ILE A 21 4.56 -11.81 12.00
C ILE A 21 4.49 -13.28 12.45
N ALA A 22 3.40 -13.67 13.12
CA ALA A 22 3.23 -15.06 13.53
C ALA A 22 3.11 -16.02 12.33
N GLY A 23 2.46 -15.58 11.25
CA GLY A 23 2.36 -16.36 10.02
C GLY A 23 3.72 -16.55 9.33
N GLU A 24 4.51 -15.48 9.24
CA GLU A 24 5.86 -15.55 8.69
C GLU A 24 6.76 -16.48 9.50
N LYS A 25 6.71 -16.42 10.83
CA LYS A 25 7.45 -17.36 11.71
C LYS A 25 7.07 -18.83 11.46
N ASN A 26 5.82 -19.13 11.13
CA ASN A 26 5.42 -20.49 10.77
C ASN A 26 6.08 -20.94 9.45
N ILE A 27 6.16 -20.06 8.45
CA ILE A 27 6.87 -20.35 7.19
C ILE A 27 8.36 -20.52 7.45
N GLU A 28 8.96 -19.62 8.24
CA GLU A 28 10.38 -19.71 8.63
C GLU A 28 10.70 -21.05 9.30
N PHE A 29 9.83 -21.52 10.20
CA PHE A 29 9.96 -22.81 10.86
C PHE A 29 9.96 -23.97 9.84
N GLU A 30 9.02 -23.99 8.90
CA GLU A 30 8.97 -25.02 7.86
C GLU A 30 10.23 -25.00 6.98
N LEU A 31 10.69 -23.83 6.56
CA LEU A 31 11.89 -23.68 5.73
C LEU A 31 13.16 -24.14 6.46
N LYS A 32 13.33 -23.78 7.73
CA LYS A 32 14.47 -24.19 8.56
C LYS A 32 14.52 -25.71 8.76
N ASN A 33 13.37 -26.37 8.84
CA ASN A 33 13.25 -27.82 9.03
C ASN A 33 13.13 -28.60 7.71
N SER A 34 13.37 -27.96 6.58
CA SER A 34 13.21 -28.59 5.25
C SER A 34 14.21 -29.69 4.93
N HIS A 35 15.40 -29.65 5.55
CA HIS A 35 16.53 -30.50 5.22
C HIS A 35 16.91 -30.45 3.71
N MET A 36 16.71 -29.28 3.10
CA MET A 36 17.07 -29.00 1.70
C MET A 36 18.16 -27.93 1.62
N PRO A 37 19.03 -27.94 0.61
CA PRO A 37 19.95 -26.85 0.34
C PRO A 37 19.15 -25.65 -0.20
N LEU A 38 18.80 -24.71 0.67
CA LEU A 38 18.02 -23.52 0.35
C LEU A 38 18.78 -22.27 0.75
N TYR A 39 18.69 -21.22 -0.09
CA TYR A 39 18.99 -19.86 0.30
C TYR A 39 17.67 -19.11 0.43
N VAL A 40 17.43 -18.48 1.57
CA VAL A 40 16.15 -17.83 1.90
C VAL A 40 16.41 -16.36 2.17
N LEU A 41 15.74 -15.49 1.43
CA LEU A 41 15.65 -14.07 1.70
C LEU A 41 14.25 -13.80 2.24
N HIS A 42 14.18 -13.03 3.32
CA HIS A 42 12.93 -12.67 4.00
C HIS A 42 12.77 -11.16 4.02
N ASP A 43 11.55 -10.70 3.80
CA ASP A 43 11.18 -9.27 3.86
C ASP A 43 12.02 -8.41 2.91
N ILE A 44 11.99 -8.75 1.62
CA ILE A 44 12.76 -8.06 0.58
C ILE A 44 11.90 -6.99 -0.10
N TYR A 45 12.35 -5.75 -0.06
CA TYR A 45 11.70 -4.64 -0.75
C TYR A 45 12.46 -4.31 -2.04
N LEU A 46 11.79 -4.52 -3.18
CA LEU A 46 12.35 -4.28 -4.50
C LEU A 46 11.67 -3.09 -5.16
N LYS A 47 12.48 -2.25 -5.84
CA LYS A 47 12.01 -1.14 -6.68
C LYS A 47 12.53 -1.29 -8.10
N TRP A 48 11.67 -1.05 -9.08
CA TRP A 48 12.05 -0.99 -10.48
C TRP A 48 11.18 0.04 -11.21
N GLU A 49 11.81 1.10 -11.71
CA GLU A 49 11.11 2.26 -12.26
C GLU A 49 10.05 2.76 -11.26
N GLU A 50 8.79 2.86 -11.68
CA GLU A 50 7.67 3.29 -10.83
C GLU A 50 7.04 2.14 -10.02
N LEU A 51 7.55 0.92 -10.19
CA LEU A 51 7.02 -0.26 -9.51
C LEU A 51 7.81 -0.56 -8.24
N SER A 52 7.10 -0.98 -7.21
CA SER A 52 7.73 -1.50 -5.99
C SER A 52 6.93 -2.66 -5.41
N ALA A 53 7.59 -3.57 -4.73
CA ALA A 53 6.97 -4.67 -4.04
C ALA A 53 7.78 -5.06 -2.80
N GLN A 54 7.07 -5.32 -1.70
CA GLN A 54 7.59 -6.02 -0.54
C GLN A 54 7.24 -7.49 -0.71
N ILE A 55 8.24 -8.34 -0.70
CA ILE A 55 8.13 -9.77 -0.93
C ILE A 55 8.43 -10.49 0.38
N ASP A 56 7.49 -11.25 0.89
CA ASP A 56 7.63 -11.91 2.18
C ASP A 56 8.82 -12.89 2.17
N TYR A 57 8.92 -13.77 1.14
CA TYR A 57 10.07 -14.67 1.00
C TYR A 57 10.46 -14.90 -0.45
N LEU A 58 11.78 -14.92 -0.71
CA LEU A 58 12.40 -15.52 -1.89
C LEU A 58 13.19 -16.74 -1.46
N VAL A 59 12.80 -17.92 -1.96
CA VAL A 59 13.41 -19.20 -1.59
C VAL A 59 14.11 -19.80 -2.82
N PHE A 60 15.42 -19.78 -2.81
CA PHE A 60 16.26 -20.27 -3.90
C PHE A 60 16.65 -21.72 -3.66
N THR A 61 16.32 -22.56 -4.61
CA THR A 61 16.86 -23.92 -4.78
C THR A 61 17.89 -23.91 -5.90
N PRO A 62 18.66 -24.99 -6.13
CA PRO A 62 19.55 -25.06 -7.28
C PRO A 62 18.89 -24.96 -8.67
N LYS A 63 17.55 -24.96 -8.77
CA LYS A 63 16.83 -24.87 -10.06
C LYS A 63 15.82 -23.73 -10.12
N ILE A 64 15.19 -23.41 -8.99
CA ILE A 64 13.97 -22.58 -8.92
C ILE A 64 14.08 -21.59 -7.77
N CYS A 65 13.63 -20.37 -8.00
CA CYS A 65 13.31 -19.39 -6.98
C CYS A 65 11.81 -19.38 -6.75
N PHE A 66 11.37 -19.69 -5.55
CA PHE A 66 9.97 -19.55 -5.14
C PHE A 66 9.73 -18.15 -4.59
N ILE A 67 8.70 -17.49 -5.10
CA ILE A 67 8.22 -16.19 -4.61
C ILE A 67 7.03 -16.49 -3.71
N ILE A 68 7.23 -16.41 -2.40
CA ILE A 68 6.21 -16.78 -1.42
C ILE A 68 5.50 -15.54 -0.89
N GLU A 69 4.19 -15.53 -1.00
CA GLU A 69 3.30 -14.60 -0.33
C GLU A 69 2.68 -15.29 0.88
N CYS A 70 2.92 -14.76 2.06
CA CYS A 70 2.40 -15.29 3.34
C CYS A 70 1.06 -14.67 3.69
N LYS A 71 0.07 -15.50 4.02
CA LYS A 71 -1.21 -15.01 4.55
C LYS A 71 -1.61 -15.79 5.81
N ASN A 72 -1.54 -15.12 6.95
CA ASN A 72 -2.01 -15.69 8.22
C ASN A 72 -3.50 -15.35 8.44
N LEU A 73 -4.37 -15.94 7.63
CA LEU A 73 -5.81 -15.69 7.67
C LEU A 73 -6.48 -16.69 8.62
N TYR A 74 -7.21 -16.18 9.62
CA TYR A 74 -8.08 -17.01 10.44
C TYR A 74 -9.44 -17.21 9.77
N GLY A 75 -10.00 -18.43 9.87
CA GLY A 75 -11.31 -18.79 9.30
C GLY A 75 -11.21 -19.67 8.06
N ASN A 76 -12.36 -19.96 7.45
CA ASN A 76 -12.42 -20.78 6.24
C ASN A 76 -12.25 -19.91 5.01
N ILE A 77 -11.37 -20.32 4.13
CA ILE A 77 -11.11 -19.65 2.85
C ILE A 77 -11.75 -20.45 1.73
N GLU A 78 -12.69 -19.84 1.04
CA GLU A 78 -13.30 -20.36 -0.18
C GLU A 78 -12.70 -19.63 -1.38
N ILE A 79 -12.27 -20.39 -2.38
CA ILE A 79 -11.71 -19.85 -3.64
C ILE A 79 -12.66 -20.26 -4.76
N ASN A 80 -13.32 -19.27 -5.37
CA ASN A 80 -14.27 -19.48 -6.46
C ASN A 80 -13.89 -18.62 -7.66
N ASN A 81 -13.54 -19.22 -8.78
CA ASN A 81 -13.15 -18.53 -10.02
C ASN A 81 -12.06 -17.45 -9.90
N GLY A 82 -11.26 -17.49 -8.81
CA GLY A 82 -10.23 -16.47 -8.52
C GLY A 82 -10.64 -15.45 -7.47
N GLU A 83 -11.88 -15.44 -7.04
CA GLU A 83 -12.35 -14.69 -5.89
C GLU A 83 -12.03 -15.43 -4.59
N PHE A 84 -11.54 -14.70 -3.61
CA PHE A 84 -11.21 -15.22 -2.29
C PHE A 84 -12.23 -14.71 -1.29
N ILE A 85 -12.94 -15.63 -0.64
CA ILE A 85 -13.96 -15.34 0.36
C ILE A 85 -13.54 -15.96 1.68
N ARG A 86 -13.46 -15.14 2.72
CA ARG A 86 -13.19 -15.61 4.08
C ARG A 86 -14.48 -15.72 4.87
N THR A 87 -14.68 -16.85 5.53
CA THR A 87 -15.77 -17.04 6.49
C THR A 87 -15.19 -17.17 7.89
N ILE A 88 -15.57 -16.24 8.77
CA ILE A 88 -15.21 -16.23 10.19
C ILE A 88 -16.47 -16.59 10.99
N GLU A 89 -16.33 -17.49 11.94
CA GLU A 89 -17.39 -17.81 12.89
C GLU A 89 -17.00 -17.26 14.28
N TYR A 90 -17.88 -16.44 14.83
CA TYR A 90 -17.72 -15.87 16.18
C TYR A 90 -19.06 -15.88 16.91
N ASN A 91 -19.11 -16.49 18.10
CA ASN A 91 -20.32 -16.64 18.91
C ASN A 91 -21.52 -17.21 18.12
N GLY A 92 -21.29 -18.25 17.30
CA GLY A 92 -22.33 -18.89 16.49
C GLY A 92 -22.79 -18.08 15.28
N LYS A 93 -22.26 -16.88 15.08
CA LYS A 93 -22.55 -16.05 13.90
C LYS A 93 -21.46 -16.18 12.85
N LYS A 94 -21.85 -16.47 11.61
CA LYS A 94 -20.94 -16.54 10.46
C LYS A 94 -20.92 -15.23 9.74
N LYS A 95 -19.73 -14.65 9.57
CA LYS A 95 -19.48 -13.48 8.73
C LYS A 95 -18.69 -13.91 7.52
N LYS A 96 -19.21 -13.62 6.32
CA LYS A 96 -18.48 -13.75 5.05
C LYS A 96 -17.97 -12.40 4.60
N GLU A 97 -16.73 -12.36 4.14
CA GLU A 97 -16.11 -11.17 3.57
C GLU A 97 -15.22 -11.54 2.39
N GLY A 98 -15.26 -10.75 1.32
CA GLY A 98 -14.30 -10.84 0.24
C GLY A 98 -12.94 -10.34 0.70
N ILE A 99 -11.88 -11.02 0.28
CA ILE A 99 -10.51 -10.56 0.51
C ILE A 99 -9.81 -10.34 -0.82
N TYR A 100 -8.89 -9.37 -0.85
CA TYR A 100 -8.07 -9.15 -2.03
C TYR A 100 -7.28 -10.43 -2.35
N SER A 101 -7.23 -10.80 -3.64
CA SER A 101 -6.59 -12.04 -4.08
C SER A 101 -5.09 -12.02 -3.80
N PRO A 102 -4.57 -12.86 -2.89
CA PRO A 102 -3.14 -12.95 -2.66
C PRO A 102 -2.39 -13.55 -3.86
N VAL A 103 -3.07 -14.30 -4.71
CA VAL A 103 -2.49 -14.78 -5.97
C VAL A 103 -2.22 -13.61 -6.91
N THR A 104 -3.19 -12.69 -7.06
CA THR A 104 -2.98 -11.48 -7.88
C THR A 104 -1.88 -10.58 -7.30
N GLN A 105 -1.76 -10.50 -5.98
CA GLN A 105 -0.67 -9.78 -5.33
C GLN A 105 0.67 -10.41 -5.70
N ASN A 106 0.82 -11.72 -5.55
CA ASN A 106 2.06 -12.42 -5.83
C ASN A 106 2.41 -12.44 -7.33
N GLU A 107 1.40 -12.43 -8.22
CA GLU A 107 1.62 -12.25 -9.66
C GLU A 107 2.23 -10.87 -10.00
N ARG A 108 1.87 -9.81 -9.28
CA ARG A 108 2.52 -8.50 -9.44
C ARG A 108 3.97 -8.51 -8.97
N HIS A 109 4.29 -9.24 -7.91
CA HIS A 109 5.67 -9.46 -7.47
C HIS A 109 6.48 -10.17 -8.55
N LEU A 110 5.89 -11.21 -9.16
CA LEU A 110 6.49 -11.94 -10.27
C LEU A 110 6.78 -11.04 -11.48
N GLU A 111 5.81 -10.18 -11.87
CA GLU A 111 5.98 -9.25 -13.00
C GLU A 111 7.05 -8.18 -12.73
N LEU A 112 7.17 -7.67 -11.49
CA LEU A 112 8.25 -6.78 -11.09
C LEU A 112 9.61 -7.45 -11.30
N ILE A 113 9.79 -8.66 -10.77
CA ILE A 113 11.04 -9.44 -10.90
C ILE A 113 11.34 -9.72 -12.38
N LYS A 114 10.32 -10.07 -13.16
CA LYS A 114 10.46 -10.30 -14.60
C LYS A 114 10.97 -9.04 -15.32
N SER A 115 10.38 -7.89 -15.03
CA SER A 115 10.77 -6.62 -15.61
C SER A 115 12.23 -6.29 -15.27
N MET A 116 12.63 -6.46 -14.01
CA MET A 116 14.01 -6.26 -13.55
C MET A 116 15.02 -7.16 -14.26
N ILE A 117 14.68 -8.43 -14.51
CA ILE A 117 15.58 -9.37 -15.15
C ILE A 117 15.69 -9.10 -16.65
N LEU A 118 14.54 -8.84 -17.32
CA LEU A 118 14.51 -8.66 -18.77
C LEU A 118 15.15 -7.33 -19.20
N SER A 119 15.10 -6.28 -18.40
CA SER A 119 15.74 -4.99 -18.70
C SER A 119 17.27 -5.07 -18.63
N ASN A 120 17.81 -5.98 -17.81
CA ASN A 120 19.26 -6.19 -17.72
C ASN A 120 19.85 -7.00 -18.90
N GLN A 121 19.01 -7.47 -19.84
CA GLN A 121 19.48 -8.23 -20.99
C GLN A 121 20.00 -7.31 -22.09
N LYS A 122 21.27 -7.51 -22.46
CA LYS A 122 22.00 -6.67 -23.43
C LYS A 122 21.61 -6.89 -24.90
N SER A 123 20.97 -8.01 -25.23
CA SER A 123 20.57 -8.33 -26.59
C SER A 123 19.13 -8.85 -26.67
N ILE A 124 18.51 -8.70 -27.85
CA ILE A 124 17.16 -9.21 -28.11
C ILE A 124 17.12 -10.75 -27.92
N ILE A 125 18.19 -11.43 -28.31
CA ILE A 125 18.28 -12.91 -28.21
C ILE A 125 18.33 -13.32 -26.74
N SER A 126 19.20 -12.71 -25.94
CA SER A 126 19.29 -13.01 -24.49
C SER A 126 18.00 -12.69 -23.76
N ARG A 127 17.31 -11.60 -24.14
CA ARG A 127 16.01 -11.24 -23.59
C ARG A 127 14.93 -12.29 -23.88
N LYS A 128 14.82 -12.75 -25.12
CA LYS A 128 13.87 -13.81 -25.51
C LYS A 128 14.16 -15.12 -24.79
N LEU A 129 15.44 -15.48 -24.61
CA LEU A 129 15.83 -16.67 -23.89
C LEU A 129 15.46 -16.56 -22.40
N ALA A 130 15.80 -15.44 -21.76
CA ALA A 130 15.44 -15.17 -20.38
C ALA A 130 13.91 -15.18 -20.17
N GLU A 131 13.15 -14.62 -21.09
CA GLU A 131 11.67 -14.61 -21.02
C GLU A 131 11.09 -16.03 -21.11
N LYS A 132 11.65 -16.87 -21.98
CA LYS A 132 11.22 -18.27 -22.13
C LYS A 132 11.50 -19.11 -20.88
N SER A 133 12.67 -18.95 -20.27
CA SER A 133 13.07 -19.70 -19.06
C SER A 133 12.48 -19.13 -17.77
N PHE A 134 12.01 -17.89 -17.77
CA PHE A 134 11.57 -17.20 -16.57
C PHE A 134 10.49 -17.96 -15.79
N GLY A 135 9.46 -18.44 -16.47
CA GLY A 135 8.35 -19.15 -15.85
C GLY A 135 8.71 -20.52 -15.25
N GLU A 136 9.84 -21.11 -15.69
CA GLU A 136 10.38 -22.34 -15.12
C GLU A 136 11.28 -22.07 -13.91
N MET A 137 11.93 -20.89 -13.89
CA MET A 137 12.88 -20.51 -12.84
C MET A 137 12.24 -19.77 -11.67
N PHE A 138 11.11 -19.09 -11.88
CA PHE A 138 10.42 -18.30 -10.85
C PHE A 138 8.99 -18.78 -10.67
N VAL A 139 8.70 -19.31 -9.48
CA VAL A 139 7.40 -19.92 -9.15
C VAL A 139 6.73 -19.16 -8.03
N PRO A 140 5.64 -18.43 -8.31
CA PRO A 140 4.86 -17.75 -7.29
C PRO A 140 3.96 -18.74 -6.53
N VAL A 141 3.98 -18.67 -5.22
CA VAL A 141 3.13 -19.48 -4.34
C VAL A 141 2.59 -18.68 -3.17
N VAL A 142 1.32 -18.83 -2.87
CA VAL A 142 0.65 -18.26 -1.71
C VAL A 142 0.59 -19.31 -0.62
N VAL A 143 1.08 -18.98 0.57
CA VAL A 143 1.09 -19.88 1.71
C VAL A 143 0.13 -19.38 2.78
N LEU A 144 -0.92 -20.15 3.06
CA LEU A 144 -1.82 -19.91 4.18
C LEU A 144 -1.16 -20.44 5.45
N ALA A 145 -0.63 -19.52 6.24
CA ALA A 145 0.24 -19.85 7.37
C ALA A 145 -0.53 -20.19 8.66
N ASN A 146 -1.84 -19.88 8.74
CA ASN A 146 -2.64 -20.21 9.91
C ASN A 146 -2.99 -21.71 9.91
N PRO A 147 -2.58 -22.49 10.92
CA PRO A 147 -2.84 -23.93 10.95
C PRO A 147 -4.33 -24.29 11.09
N LYS A 148 -5.16 -23.35 11.56
CA LYS A 148 -6.61 -23.52 11.73
C LYS A 148 -7.41 -23.15 10.47
N THR A 149 -6.78 -22.64 9.43
CA THR A 149 -7.46 -22.28 8.19
C THR A 149 -7.83 -23.52 7.38
N VAL A 150 -9.10 -23.61 7.01
CA VAL A 150 -9.60 -24.63 6.08
C VAL A 150 -9.75 -23.99 4.70
N ILE A 151 -9.18 -24.64 3.67
CA ILE A 151 -9.25 -24.19 2.28
C ILE A 151 -10.34 -25.01 1.56
N ASN A 152 -11.31 -24.31 0.99
CA ASN A 152 -12.23 -24.87 0.02
C ASN A 152 -11.94 -24.26 -1.37
N ASN A 153 -11.21 -25.01 -2.18
CA ASN A 153 -10.85 -24.60 -3.54
C ASN A 153 -11.52 -25.47 -4.62
N ARG A 154 -12.63 -26.14 -4.27
CA ARG A 154 -13.32 -27.08 -5.17
C ARG A 154 -13.65 -26.44 -6.53
N PHE A 155 -14.11 -25.20 -6.52
CA PHE A 155 -14.51 -24.44 -7.71
C PHE A 155 -13.42 -23.51 -8.24
N ALA A 156 -12.22 -23.54 -7.68
CA ALA A 156 -11.10 -22.75 -8.18
C ALA A 156 -10.57 -23.34 -9.50
N LYS A 157 -10.11 -22.45 -10.40
CA LYS A 157 -9.37 -22.85 -11.60
C LYS A 157 -8.08 -23.57 -11.21
N MET A 158 -7.65 -24.57 -11.99
CA MET A 158 -6.46 -25.39 -11.71
C MET A 158 -5.22 -24.54 -11.43
N LYS A 159 -4.97 -23.52 -12.26
CA LYS A 159 -3.85 -22.57 -12.08
C LYS A 159 -3.83 -21.88 -10.72
N ILE A 160 -4.98 -21.69 -10.06
CA ILE A 160 -5.08 -21.06 -8.75
C ILE A 160 -4.90 -22.12 -7.65
N LYS A 161 -5.49 -23.32 -7.85
CA LYS A 161 -5.34 -24.44 -6.90
C LYS A 161 -3.87 -24.78 -6.65
N GLU A 162 -3.07 -24.76 -7.72
CA GLU A 162 -1.65 -25.10 -7.68
C GLU A 162 -0.79 -24.00 -7.01
N LYS A 163 -1.31 -22.78 -6.92
CA LYS A 163 -0.59 -21.63 -6.36
C LYS A 163 -0.92 -21.34 -4.89
N VAL A 164 -1.93 -22.00 -4.30
CA VAL A 164 -2.37 -21.73 -2.92
C VAL A 164 -2.26 -22.99 -2.09
N ILE A 165 -1.38 -22.97 -1.12
CA ILE A 165 -1.09 -24.11 -0.25
C ILE A 165 -1.14 -23.71 1.23
N ARG A 166 -1.17 -24.69 2.13
CA ARG A 166 -0.98 -24.50 3.56
C ARG A 166 0.51 -24.59 3.91
N ALA A 167 0.90 -23.95 5.01
CA ALA A 167 2.30 -23.97 5.47
C ALA A 167 2.83 -25.40 5.68
N ASP A 168 2.04 -26.30 6.25
CA ASP A 168 2.42 -27.72 6.47
C ASP A 168 2.65 -28.51 5.16
N LYS A 169 2.33 -27.94 4.00
CA LYS A 169 2.57 -28.51 2.67
C LYS A 169 3.71 -27.84 1.91
N LEU A 170 4.28 -26.77 2.46
CA LEU A 170 5.27 -25.93 1.76
C LEU A 170 6.48 -26.74 1.30
N ILE A 171 7.09 -27.50 2.19
CA ILE A 171 8.32 -28.25 1.87
C ILE A 171 8.07 -29.36 0.85
N GLN A 172 6.93 -30.05 0.97
CA GLN A 172 6.55 -31.05 -0.02
C GLN A 172 6.30 -30.41 -1.40
N TYR A 173 5.63 -29.25 -1.43
CA TYR A 173 5.41 -28.50 -2.67
C TYR A 173 6.73 -28.07 -3.33
N ILE A 174 7.68 -27.56 -2.54
CA ILE A 174 9.01 -27.19 -3.04
C ILE A 174 9.72 -28.41 -3.64
N LYS A 175 9.73 -29.55 -2.93
CA LYS A 175 10.34 -30.80 -3.39
C LYS A 175 9.72 -31.31 -4.69
N ASP A 176 8.41 -31.35 -4.76
CA ASP A 176 7.67 -31.83 -5.92
C ASP A 176 7.90 -30.95 -7.16
N THR A 177 7.88 -29.61 -6.95
CA THR A 177 8.12 -28.64 -8.02
C THR A 177 9.57 -28.70 -8.50
N TYR A 178 10.53 -28.78 -7.59
CA TYR A 178 11.96 -28.96 -7.90
C TYR A 178 12.21 -30.22 -8.72
N ASN A 179 11.61 -31.36 -8.33
CA ASN A 179 11.79 -32.64 -9.00
C ASN A 179 11.15 -32.67 -10.40
N LYS A 180 10.04 -31.98 -10.60
CA LYS A 180 9.36 -31.86 -11.90
C LYS A 180 10.05 -30.90 -12.85
N SER A 181 10.88 -29.98 -12.35
CA SER A 181 11.54 -28.98 -13.18
C SER A 181 12.67 -29.57 -14.01
N ASN A 182 12.67 -29.22 -15.29
CA ASN A 182 13.75 -29.52 -16.23
C ASN A 182 14.81 -28.41 -16.28
N SER A 183 14.71 -27.38 -15.43
CA SER A 183 15.71 -26.31 -15.36
C SER A 183 17.08 -26.85 -15.01
N PRO A 184 18.17 -26.25 -15.53
CA PRO A 184 19.54 -26.62 -15.17
C PRO A 184 19.75 -26.54 -13.66
N VAL A 185 20.59 -27.47 -13.14
CA VAL A 185 20.97 -27.46 -11.72
C VAL A 185 22.18 -26.55 -11.56
N TYR A 186 22.03 -25.50 -10.80
CA TYR A 186 23.11 -24.60 -10.40
C TYR A 186 23.98 -25.24 -9.31
N SER A 187 25.28 -24.91 -9.31
CA SER A 187 26.14 -25.23 -8.17
C SER A 187 25.68 -24.48 -6.91
N ASP A 188 26.12 -24.92 -5.73
CA ASP A 188 25.84 -24.22 -4.48
C ASP A 188 26.33 -22.77 -4.53
N SER A 189 27.56 -22.56 -5.04
CA SER A 189 28.15 -21.22 -5.22
C SER A 189 27.31 -20.34 -6.16
N ASP A 190 26.76 -20.89 -7.25
CA ASP A 190 25.96 -20.08 -8.20
C ASP A 190 24.56 -19.82 -7.65
N THR A 191 23.98 -20.77 -6.92
CA THR A 191 22.71 -20.57 -6.21
C THR A 191 22.85 -19.46 -5.15
N LYS A 192 23.96 -19.45 -4.41
CA LYS A 192 24.29 -18.39 -3.46
C LYS A 192 24.40 -17.03 -4.14
N LYS A 193 25.19 -16.93 -5.22
CA LYS A 193 25.33 -15.69 -6.01
C LYS A 193 23.97 -15.21 -6.55
N TRP A 194 23.12 -16.13 -6.96
CA TRP A 194 21.77 -15.79 -7.42
C TRP A 194 20.95 -15.14 -6.31
N ALA A 195 20.90 -15.73 -5.11
CA ALA A 195 20.25 -15.13 -3.95
C ALA A 195 20.87 -13.78 -3.57
N GLU A 196 22.20 -13.69 -3.51
CA GLU A 196 22.94 -12.45 -3.20
C GLU A 196 22.63 -11.32 -4.21
N SER A 197 22.38 -11.65 -5.48
CA SER A 197 22.00 -10.68 -6.51
C SER A 197 20.66 -10.00 -6.24
N PHE A 198 19.74 -10.65 -5.55
CA PHE A 198 18.48 -10.07 -5.07
C PHE A 198 18.68 -9.30 -3.77
N LEU A 199 19.50 -9.83 -2.86
CA LEU A 199 19.81 -9.12 -1.61
C LEU A 199 20.46 -7.75 -1.88
N GLN A 200 21.35 -7.65 -2.88
CA GLN A 200 21.97 -6.40 -3.31
C GLN A 200 20.97 -5.38 -3.91
N LYS A 201 19.81 -5.84 -4.36
CA LYS A 201 18.73 -5.00 -4.88
C LYS A 201 17.67 -4.64 -3.82
N ASN A 202 17.83 -5.19 -2.61
CA ASN A 202 16.97 -4.81 -1.49
C ASN A 202 17.14 -3.33 -1.16
N CYS A 203 16.04 -2.61 -1.09
CA CYS A 203 15.99 -1.19 -0.75
C CYS A 203 15.29 -1.01 0.60
N GLU A 204 15.53 0.11 1.25
CA GLU A 204 14.69 0.52 2.38
C GLU A 204 13.29 0.89 1.88
N ASN A 205 12.30 0.50 2.64
CA ASN A 205 10.93 0.92 2.40
C ASN A 205 10.67 2.23 3.14
N ASP A 206 10.72 3.35 2.41
CA ASP A 206 10.55 4.69 2.96
C ASP A 206 9.09 5.03 3.30
N VAL A 207 8.15 4.08 3.13
CA VAL A 207 6.73 4.31 3.40
C VAL A 207 6.47 4.29 4.90
N ASP A 208 6.13 5.44 5.44
CA ASP A 208 5.65 5.54 6.82
C ASP A 208 4.18 5.12 6.92
N TYR A 209 3.96 3.88 7.33
CA TYR A 209 2.63 3.31 7.52
C TYR A 209 1.87 3.91 8.72
N THR A 210 2.53 4.72 9.56
CA THR A 210 1.88 5.35 10.72
C THR A 210 1.09 6.60 10.33
N THR A 211 1.39 7.21 9.19
CA THR A 211 0.70 8.42 8.69
C THR A 211 -0.82 8.24 8.55
N LYS A 212 -1.29 7.00 8.33
CA LYS A 212 -2.72 6.70 8.32
C LYS A 212 -3.44 7.01 9.64
N TYR A 213 -2.68 7.11 10.74
CA TYR A 213 -3.21 7.44 12.08
C TYR A 213 -3.20 8.93 12.38
N ASP A 214 -2.51 9.77 11.62
CA ASP A 214 -2.44 11.23 11.84
C ASP A 214 -3.81 11.87 11.92
N LYS A 215 -4.76 11.37 11.13
CA LYS A 215 -6.17 11.78 11.17
C LYS A 215 -6.84 11.57 12.53
N TYR A 216 -6.35 10.66 13.36
CA TYR A 216 -6.89 10.40 14.69
C TYR A 216 -6.31 11.34 15.76
N PHE A 217 -5.10 11.85 15.54
CA PHE A 217 -4.42 12.79 16.43
C PHE A 217 -4.72 14.24 16.07
N ASN A 218 -4.92 14.53 14.78
CA ASN A 218 -5.10 15.89 14.26
C ASN A 218 -6.56 16.37 14.27
N LYS A 219 -7.53 15.55 14.73
CA LYS A 219 -8.94 15.89 14.64
C LYS A 219 -9.36 17.07 15.53
N GLU A 220 -8.73 17.28 16.67
CA GLU A 220 -8.98 18.47 17.50
C GLU A 220 -8.46 19.74 16.80
N LYS A 221 -7.27 19.71 16.20
CA LYS A 221 -6.75 20.82 15.38
C LYS A 221 -7.51 21.00 14.06
N SER A 222 -8.01 19.92 13.45
CA SER A 222 -8.77 20.01 12.20
C SER A 222 -10.19 20.50 12.41
N ASP A 223 -10.82 20.18 13.53
CA ASP A 223 -12.17 20.66 13.84
C ASP A 223 -12.13 22.13 14.25
N GLU A 224 -11.16 22.59 15.03
CA GLU A 224 -10.94 24.02 15.30
C GLU A 224 -10.54 24.78 14.03
N ASN A 225 -9.63 24.24 13.22
CA ASN A 225 -9.25 24.87 11.96
C ASN A 225 -10.42 24.89 10.95
N ASN A 226 -11.24 23.84 10.88
CA ASN A 226 -12.43 23.83 10.02
C ASN A 226 -13.54 24.77 10.54
N ILE A 227 -13.73 24.89 11.84
CA ILE A 227 -14.65 25.83 12.43
C ILE A 227 -14.17 27.25 12.13
N ASN A 228 -12.91 27.59 12.39
CA ASN A 228 -12.31 28.89 12.10
C ASN A 228 -12.32 29.18 10.59
N PHE A 229 -12.03 28.22 9.74
CA PHE A 229 -12.14 28.39 8.29
C PHE A 229 -13.56 28.72 7.86
N ASN A 230 -14.58 28.01 8.36
CA ASN A 230 -15.96 28.23 8.02
C ASN A 230 -16.47 29.60 8.51
N ILE A 231 -16.04 30.04 9.69
CA ILE A 231 -16.38 31.36 10.23
C ILE A 231 -15.81 32.46 9.35
N LEU A 232 -14.48 32.40 9.05
CA LEU A 232 -13.81 33.36 8.19
C LEU A 232 -14.38 33.37 6.76
N PHE A 233 -14.70 32.21 6.23
CA PHE A 233 -15.30 32.06 4.90
C PHE A 233 -16.66 32.79 4.85
N ASN A 234 -17.50 32.58 5.86
CA ASN A 234 -18.82 33.24 5.95
C ASN A 234 -18.72 34.73 6.19
N GLU A 235 -17.77 35.21 7.01
CA GLU A 235 -17.54 36.64 7.23
C GLU A 235 -17.08 37.34 5.95
N LEU A 236 -16.09 36.77 5.25
CA LEU A 236 -15.62 37.30 3.96
C LEU A 236 -16.74 37.30 2.90
N LYS A 237 -17.55 36.24 2.87
CA LYS A 237 -18.69 36.13 1.94
C LYS A 237 -19.74 37.20 2.25
N SER A 238 -20.01 37.46 3.52
CA SER A 238 -20.96 38.48 3.98
C SER A 238 -20.44 39.88 3.65
N TYR A 239 -19.17 40.17 3.92
CA TYR A 239 -18.50 41.40 3.52
C TYR A 239 -18.59 41.63 2.02
N ARG A 240 -18.24 40.65 1.20
CA ARG A 240 -18.38 40.72 -0.26
C ARG A 240 -19.81 41.09 -0.70
N LEU A 241 -20.81 40.43 -0.09
CA LEU A 241 -22.21 40.70 -0.41
C LEU A 241 -22.62 42.14 -0.03
N LYS A 242 -22.18 42.64 1.13
CA LYS A 242 -22.40 44.01 1.58
C LYS A 242 -21.81 45.01 0.59
N MET A 243 -20.54 44.79 0.18
CA MET A 243 -19.86 45.70 -0.74
C MET A 243 -20.44 45.65 -2.15
N SER A 244 -20.86 44.46 -2.63
CA SER A 244 -21.50 44.31 -3.93
C SER A 244 -22.83 45.10 -4.04
N ARG A 245 -23.61 45.11 -2.95
CA ARG A 245 -24.85 45.93 -2.86
C ARG A 245 -24.55 47.42 -2.83
N HIS A 246 -23.54 47.79 -2.04
CA HIS A 246 -23.14 49.21 -1.94
C HIS A 246 -22.65 49.79 -3.28
N GLU A 247 -21.95 48.95 -4.08
CA GLU A 247 -21.39 49.35 -5.37
C GLU A 247 -22.31 49.03 -6.56
N ASN A 248 -23.45 48.44 -6.31
CA ASN A 248 -24.40 47.99 -7.36
C ASN A 248 -23.76 47.10 -8.42
N ILE A 249 -22.86 46.19 -8.02
CA ILE A 249 -22.17 45.20 -8.89
C ILE A 249 -22.43 43.79 -8.40
N LYS A 250 -22.16 42.80 -9.28
CA LYS A 250 -22.29 41.40 -8.88
C LYS A 250 -21.16 40.99 -7.91
N PRO A 251 -21.45 40.16 -6.86
CA PRO A 251 -20.47 39.81 -5.83
C PRO A 251 -19.13 39.26 -6.34
N TYR A 252 -19.16 38.48 -7.39
CA TYR A 252 -17.94 37.87 -7.96
C TYR A 252 -16.99 38.87 -8.64
N TYR A 253 -17.42 40.11 -8.92
CA TYR A 253 -16.53 41.17 -9.39
C TYR A 253 -15.62 41.69 -8.27
N ILE A 254 -16.05 41.58 -7.01
CA ILE A 254 -15.18 41.93 -5.87
C ILE A 254 -14.16 40.83 -5.67
N TYR A 255 -14.59 39.60 -5.39
CA TYR A 255 -13.80 38.36 -5.40
C TYR A 255 -14.74 37.14 -5.39
N ASN A 256 -14.23 35.96 -5.82
CA ASN A 256 -14.98 34.73 -5.89
C ASN A 256 -14.66 33.80 -4.70
N ASP A 257 -15.35 32.65 -4.58
CA ASP A 257 -15.16 31.70 -3.47
C ASP A 257 -13.77 31.07 -3.45
N LYS A 258 -13.13 30.85 -4.61
CA LYS A 258 -11.74 30.39 -4.68
C LYS A 258 -10.77 31.39 -4.07
N GLN A 259 -11.02 32.69 -4.30
CA GLN A 259 -10.22 33.76 -3.73
C GLN A 259 -10.45 33.90 -2.21
N ILE A 260 -11.66 33.65 -1.71
CA ILE A 260 -11.91 33.57 -0.24
C ILE A 260 -11.06 32.42 0.35
N THR A 261 -11.09 31.26 -0.25
CA THR A 261 -10.30 30.11 0.22
C THR A 261 -8.80 30.43 0.21
N GLU A 262 -8.31 31.09 -0.82
CA GLU A 262 -6.89 31.48 -0.93
C GLU A 262 -6.51 32.55 0.10
N LEU A 263 -7.38 33.53 0.37
CA LEU A 263 -7.20 34.53 1.44
C LEU A 263 -7.06 33.89 2.81
N ILE A 264 -7.91 32.93 3.14
CA ILE A 264 -7.86 32.23 4.43
C ILE A 264 -6.60 31.41 4.55
N ASN A 265 -6.25 30.63 3.52
CA ASN A 265 -5.07 29.75 3.52
C ASN A 265 -3.74 30.52 3.57
N LYS A 266 -3.63 31.62 2.79
CA LYS A 266 -2.41 32.45 2.77
C LYS A 266 -2.32 33.38 3.97
N ASN A 267 -3.44 33.70 4.62
CA ASN A 267 -3.57 34.58 5.79
C ASN A 267 -2.65 35.83 5.72
N PRO A 268 -2.81 36.69 4.70
CA PRO A 268 -1.94 37.85 4.52
C PRO A 268 -2.05 38.78 5.72
N LYS A 269 -0.90 39.25 6.23
CA LYS A 269 -0.85 40.14 7.43
C LYS A 269 -0.71 41.61 7.09
N ASN A 270 -0.57 41.96 5.82
CA ASN A 270 -0.48 43.33 5.34
C ASN A 270 -0.87 43.43 3.86
N LEU A 271 -1.06 44.69 3.39
CA LEU A 271 -1.49 44.96 2.02
C LEU A 271 -0.52 44.45 0.96
N ASN A 272 0.78 44.41 1.23
CA ASN A 272 1.78 43.90 0.28
C ASN A 272 1.64 42.41 0.09
N LYS A 273 1.38 41.64 1.15
CA LYS A 273 1.09 40.20 1.06
C LYS A 273 -0.29 39.92 0.47
N LEU A 274 -1.26 40.80 0.68
CA LEU A 274 -2.59 40.68 0.07
C LEU A 274 -2.53 40.82 -1.44
N LYS A 275 -1.66 41.68 -1.98
CA LYS A 275 -1.43 41.82 -3.45
C LYS A 275 -0.92 40.54 -4.09
N GLN A 276 -0.33 39.59 -3.32
CA GLN A 276 0.15 38.28 -3.78
C GLN A 276 -0.96 37.20 -3.87
N VAL A 277 -2.17 37.53 -3.40
CA VAL A 277 -3.32 36.66 -3.54
C VAL A 277 -3.92 36.83 -4.94
N SER A 278 -4.21 35.73 -5.61
CA SER A 278 -4.74 35.76 -6.98
C SER A 278 -5.98 36.65 -7.10
N GLY A 279 -5.94 37.59 -8.03
CA GLY A 279 -7.06 38.53 -8.28
C GLY A 279 -7.12 39.72 -7.35
N PHE A 280 -6.15 39.92 -6.44
CA PHE A 280 -5.98 41.11 -5.61
C PHE A 280 -4.88 42.03 -6.14
N GLY A 281 -5.13 42.66 -7.25
CA GLY A 281 -4.26 43.70 -7.78
C GLY A 281 -4.41 45.03 -6.95
N GLU A 282 -3.64 46.04 -7.36
CA GLU A 282 -3.52 47.32 -6.68
C GLU A 282 -4.88 47.93 -6.32
N LYS A 283 -5.75 48.11 -7.30
CA LYS A 283 -7.07 48.68 -7.14
C LYS A 283 -7.97 47.98 -6.11
N LYS A 284 -7.98 46.63 -6.13
CA LYS A 284 -8.79 45.85 -5.17
C LYS A 284 -8.20 45.88 -3.78
N THR A 285 -6.89 45.86 -3.68
CA THR A 285 -6.17 45.91 -2.40
C THR A 285 -6.37 47.27 -1.72
N GLU A 286 -6.31 48.36 -2.45
CA GLU A 286 -6.58 49.69 -1.93
C GLU A 286 -8.04 49.81 -1.45
N LYS A 287 -9.00 49.29 -2.20
CA LYS A 287 -10.41 49.47 -1.95
C LYS A 287 -10.97 48.57 -0.83
N TYR A 288 -10.54 47.30 -0.76
CA TYR A 288 -11.13 46.31 0.14
C TYR A 288 -10.10 45.72 1.14
N GLY A 289 -8.81 46.04 0.96
CA GLY A 289 -7.71 45.32 1.64
C GLY A 289 -7.74 45.52 3.16
N VAL A 290 -7.99 46.72 3.64
CA VAL A 290 -8.00 47.00 5.08
C VAL A 290 -9.09 46.21 5.79
N ASP A 291 -10.28 46.18 5.23
CA ASP A 291 -11.43 45.45 5.84
C ASP A 291 -11.21 43.95 5.80
N ILE A 292 -10.63 43.43 4.68
CA ILE A 292 -10.29 41.99 4.55
C ILE A 292 -9.25 41.60 5.59
N LEU A 293 -8.18 42.39 5.78
CA LEU A 293 -7.16 42.14 6.79
C LEU A 293 -7.73 42.20 8.20
N ASN A 294 -8.65 43.13 8.48
CA ASN A 294 -9.35 43.19 9.75
C ASN A 294 -10.20 41.96 10.02
N ILE A 295 -10.89 41.41 9.00
CA ILE A 295 -11.64 40.16 9.12
C ILE A 295 -10.71 39.01 9.44
N LEU A 296 -9.58 38.89 8.71
CA LEU A 296 -8.59 37.81 8.89
C LEU A 296 -7.85 37.89 10.23
N SER A 297 -7.72 39.09 10.83
CA SER A 297 -6.99 39.29 12.09
C SER A 297 -7.82 39.00 13.35
N LYS A 298 -9.13 38.89 13.26
CA LYS A 298 -10.03 38.71 14.44
C LYS A 298 -9.85 37.36 15.14
N GLN A 299 -9.12 36.40 14.52
CA GLN A 299 -8.94 35.05 15.06
C GLN A 299 -7.46 34.60 15.00
N SER A 300 -6.54 35.56 15.11
CA SER A 300 -5.10 35.27 15.25
C SER A 300 -4.69 35.28 16.71
#